data_2baef866b1e9cdce52de9bb14e76e1b4
#
_entry.id   2baef866b1e9cdce52de9bb14e76e1b4
#
_cell.length_a   1.000
_cell.length_b   1.000
_cell.length_c   1.000
_cell.angle_alpha   90.00
_cell.angle_beta   90.00
_cell.angle_gamma   90.00
#
_symmetry.space_group_name_H-M   'P 1'
#
loop_
_entity.id
_entity.type
_entity.pdbx_description
1 polymer ?
#
loop_
_entity_poly.entity_id
_entity_poly.type
_entity_poly.pdbx_seq_one_letter_code
_entity_poly.pdbx_strand_id
1 'polypeptide(L)'
;MRAGDLVINSRSDRRGASGLSRLDGAVSPVYTVMTPKPGLLLAEYGHHLLRSTAFQDEFFRWGTGIVDDLWSTNFTRMSRIRVPLPPLEVQHRIAERLNEAERMVKKLDELAEVLRQRSTDTALIFGLADGHPGHAEDAHSPLSGIPDHWNRTKFGHDFMESTERNGDSPPGPLLSISEYRGVEINTRTDGQQASSDVSNYRVVRPDQLAANMMWLNHGGLGVSSLTGYISPDYKAFWISPRFYPRYVHHLLRSPRYVDYFGSIGTGVRPNAQRVTRTTLDMMPMPVPPMDEQRHIADHLDDVTRRVDDMLAKVARLREVLIERSSAFLIDVVTGRKEVA
;
A
#
# COMPACT_ATOMS: atom_id res chain seq x y z
N MET A 1 -22.18 18.84 16.50
CA MET A 1 -21.60 19.62 15.40
C MET A 1 -22.62 19.75 14.27
N ARG A 2 -22.52 20.79 13.49
CA ARG A 2 -23.34 21.06 12.31
C ARG A 2 -22.46 21.16 11.07
N ALA A 3 -23.04 21.01 9.90
CA ALA A 3 -22.32 21.31 8.67
C ALA A 3 -21.81 22.76 8.69
N GLY A 4 -20.56 22.98 8.33
CA GLY A 4 -19.86 24.27 8.46
C GLY A 4 -19.05 24.44 9.75
N ASP A 5 -19.20 23.59 10.75
CA ASP A 5 -18.38 23.65 11.97
C ASP A 5 -16.96 23.13 11.71
N LEU A 6 -15.99 23.76 12.36
CA LEU A 6 -14.60 23.30 12.44
C LEU A 6 -14.44 22.40 13.67
N VAL A 7 -13.80 21.27 13.49
CA VAL A 7 -13.61 20.25 14.54
C VAL A 7 -12.13 19.94 14.69
N ILE A 8 -11.61 19.94 15.91
CA ILE A 8 -10.22 19.64 16.21
C ILE A 8 -10.11 18.62 17.34
N ASN A 9 -9.24 17.62 17.18
CA ASN A 9 -8.91 16.70 18.25
C ASN A 9 -8.04 17.42 19.30
N SER A 10 -8.51 17.43 20.55
CA SER A 10 -7.80 18.09 21.66
C SER A 10 -6.62 17.28 22.21
N ARG A 11 -6.43 16.02 21.79
CA ARG A 11 -5.34 15.14 22.25
C ARG A 11 -4.14 15.20 21.32
N SER A 12 -2.95 15.00 21.88
CA SER A 12 -1.66 15.10 21.18
C SER A 12 -1.31 13.93 20.28
N ASP A 13 -1.86 12.73 20.56
CA ASP A 13 -1.60 11.50 19.79
C ASP A 13 -1.95 11.63 18.30
N ARG A 14 -2.78 12.62 17.97
CA ARG A 14 -3.21 12.92 16.60
C ARG A 14 -3.00 14.38 16.24
N ARG A 15 -1.74 14.81 16.23
CA ARG A 15 -1.37 16.19 15.84
C ARG A 15 -2.02 16.56 14.51
N GLY A 16 -2.70 17.72 14.49
CA GLY A 16 -3.34 18.24 13.29
C GLY A 16 -4.62 17.55 12.85
N ALA A 17 -5.15 16.61 13.65
CA ALA A 17 -6.45 16.01 13.37
C ALA A 17 -7.56 17.06 13.55
N SER A 18 -7.81 17.81 12.50
CA SER A 18 -8.85 18.84 12.40
C SER A 18 -9.54 18.76 11.05
N GLY A 19 -10.78 19.23 10.99
CA GLY A 19 -11.54 19.20 9.76
C GLY A 19 -12.74 20.14 9.78
N LEU A 20 -13.25 20.39 8.57
CA LEU A 20 -14.54 21.06 8.35
C LEU A 20 -15.62 19.99 8.27
N SER A 21 -16.66 20.10 9.11
CA SER A 21 -17.81 19.21 9.03
C SER A 21 -18.66 19.53 7.80
N ARG A 22 -18.99 18.50 7.04
CA ARG A 22 -19.93 18.57 5.90
C ARG A 22 -21.31 18.02 6.25
N LEU A 23 -21.46 17.47 7.47
CA LEU A 23 -22.65 16.77 7.94
C LEU A 23 -23.00 17.26 9.37
N ASP A 24 -24.26 17.18 9.70
CA ASP A 24 -24.72 17.28 11.07
C ASP A 24 -24.50 15.96 11.80
N GLY A 25 -24.09 16.01 13.06
CA GLY A 25 -23.84 14.78 13.80
C GLY A 25 -23.23 15.00 15.18
N ALA A 26 -22.85 13.90 15.82
CA ALA A 26 -22.16 13.87 17.10
C ALA A 26 -20.69 13.49 16.91
N VAL A 27 -19.82 14.03 17.76
CA VAL A 27 -18.40 13.67 17.85
C VAL A 27 -18.06 13.28 19.28
N SER A 28 -16.99 12.54 19.45
CA SER A 28 -16.48 12.19 20.78
C SER A 28 -16.13 13.45 21.60
N PRO A 29 -16.31 13.44 22.93
CA PRO A 29 -15.95 14.57 23.81
C PRO A 29 -14.50 15.03 23.75
N VAL A 30 -13.60 14.24 23.17
CA VAL A 30 -12.20 14.63 22.96
C VAL A 30 -12.02 15.65 21.84
N TYR A 31 -13.06 15.94 21.07
CA TYR A 31 -13.03 16.95 20.01
C TYR A 31 -13.61 18.27 20.49
N THR A 32 -12.95 19.35 20.11
CA THR A 32 -13.50 20.71 20.24
C THR A 32 -14.20 21.08 18.94
N VAL A 33 -15.46 21.47 19.04
CA VAL A 33 -16.29 21.95 17.92
C VAL A 33 -16.37 23.45 17.95
N MET A 34 -16.12 24.13 16.85
CA MET A 34 -16.11 25.56 16.72
C MET A 34 -16.97 26.00 15.52
N THR A 35 -17.91 26.88 15.74
CA THR A 35 -18.68 27.48 14.66
C THR A 35 -17.96 28.77 14.20
N PRO A 36 -17.54 28.87 12.93
CA PRO A 36 -16.95 30.09 12.40
C PRO A 36 -17.90 31.28 12.53
N LYS A 37 -17.38 32.45 12.95
CA LYS A 37 -18.19 33.66 13.03
C LYS A 37 -18.49 34.17 11.61
N PRO A 38 -19.78 34.28 11.24
CA PRO A 38 -20.17 34.83 9.94
C PRO A 38 -19.57 36.23 9.70
N GLY A 39 -19.12 36.49 8.50
CA GLY A 39 -18.52 37.77 8.13
C GLY A 39 -17.08 37.98 8.60
N LEU A 40 -16.51 37.08 9.40
CA LEU A 40 -15.16 37.17 9.94
C LEU A 40 -14.25 36.03 9.46
N LEU A 41 -14.71 34.80 9.55
CA LEU A 41 -13.96 33.62 9.21
C LEU A 41 -14.72 32.72 8.22
N LEU A 42 -14.13 32.50 7.06
CA LEU A 42 -14.62 31.50 6.12
C LEU A 42 -14.27 30.09 6.62
N ALA A 43 -15.22 29.18 6.62
CA ALA A 43 -15.04 27.83 7.15
C ALA A 43 -13.94 27.04 6.42
N GLU A 44 -13.88 27.15 5.10
CA GLU A 44 -12.86 26.50 4.26
C GLU A 44 -11.45 27.04 4.53
N TYR A 45 -11.32 28.36 4.71
CA TYR A 45 -10.05 28.96 5.12
C TYR A 45 -9.64 28.49 6.52
N GLY A 46 -10.58 28.48 7.46
CA GLY A 46 -10.38 27.95 8.81
C GLY A 46 -9.93 26.49 8.81
N HIS A 47 -10.48 25.67 7.93
CA HIS A 47 -10.05 24.28 7.75
C HIS A 47 -8.56 24.17 7.43
N HIS A 48 -8.09 24.90 6.42
CA HIS A 48 -6.67 24.88 6.03
C HIS A 48 -5.77 25.52 7.10
N LEU A 49 -6.24 26.60 7.73
CA LEU A 49 -5.50 27.27 8.81
C LEU A 49 -5.21 26.33 9.97
N LEU A 50 -6.22 25.59 10.47
CA LEU A 50 -6.08 24.65 11.57
C LEU A 50 -5.18 23.45 11.23
N ARG A 51 -5.03 23.14 9.95
CA ARG A 51 -4.14 22.07 9.44
C ARG A 51 -2.75 22.57 9.10
N SER A 52 -2.47 23.86 9.14
CA SER A 52 -1.13 24.39 8.92
C SER A 52 -0.16 23.97 10.02
N THR A 53 1.09 23.69 9.66
CA THR A 53 2.14 23.36 10.63
C THR A 53 2.31 24.47 11.67
N ALA A 54 2.24 25.74 11.25
CA ALA A 54 2.34 26.88 12.16
C ALA A 54 1.25 26.87 13.24
N PHE A 55 -0.01 26.56 12.88
CA PHE A 55 -1.09 26.44 13.86
C PHE A 55 -0.91 25.20 14.74
N GLN A 56 -0.52 24.07 14.14
CA GLN A 56 -0.33 22.81 14.87
C GLN A 56 0.78 22.93 15.92
N ASP A 57 1.90 23.56 15.59
CA ASP A 57 3.01 23.78 16.52
C ASP A 57 2.61 24.71 17.67
N GLU A 58 1.85 25.77 17.37
CA GLU A 58 1.33 26.66 18.40
C GLU A 58 0.28 25.96 19.26
N PHE A 59 -0.62 25.19 18.66
CA PHE A 59 -1.63 24.41 19.37
C PHE A 59 -0.99 23.39 20.32
N PHE A 60 0.07 22.72 19.88
CA PHE A 60 0.84 21.81 20.72
C PHE A 60 1.54 22.53 21.86
N ARG A 61 2.13 23.71 21.62
CA ARG A 61 2.80 24.53 22.65
C ARG A 61 1.87 24.91 23.82
N TRP A 62 0.60 25.09 23.54
CA TRP A 62 -0.43 25.39 24.55
C TRP A 62 -1.00 24.14 25.25
N GLY A 63 -0.58 22.99 24.86
CA GLY A 63 -0.99 21.73 25.48
C GLY A 63 -0.38 21.52 26.86
N THR A 64 -0.96 20.63 27.64
CA THR A 64 -0.46 20.16 28.93
C THR A 64 -0.73 18.70 29.13
N GLY A 65 0.22 18.00 29.74
CA GLY A 65 0.15 16.60 30.10
C GLY A 65 1.44 16.19 30.84
N ILE A 66 1.39 15.10 31.56
CA ILE A 66 2.54 14.56 32.31
C ILE A 66 3.37 13.62 31.41
N VAL A 67 2.73 13.02 30.42
CA VAL A 67 3.33 12.13 29.40
C VAL A 67 2.70 12.43 28.04
N ASP A 68 3.39 12.07 26.97
CA ASP A 68 2.96 12.38 25.59
C ASP A 68 1.54 11.91 25.27
N ASP A 69 1.12 10.75 25.76
CA ASP A 69 -0.23 10.19 25.54
C ASP A 69 -1.36 10.96 26.27
N LEU A 70 -1.02 11.75 27.28
CA LEU A 70 -1.97 12.56 28.06
C LEU A 70 -1.92 14.04 27.73
N TRP A 71 -1.15 14.43 26.75
CA TRP A 71 -1.05 15.82 26.30
C TRP A 71 -2.37 16.29 25.70
N SER A 72 -2.91 17.40 26.18
CA SER A 72 -4.20 17.93 25.71
C SER A 72 -4.21 19.45 25.69
N THR A 73 -4.81 20.01 24.65
CA THR A 73 -5.06 21.44 24.51
C THR A 73 -6.56 21.69 24.56
N ASN A 74 -7.04 22.20 25.70
CA ASN A 74 -8.45 22.55 25.86
C ASN A 74 -8.81 23.87 25.17
N PHE A 75 -10.12 24.14 25.01
CA PHE A 75 -10.61 25.32 24.31
C PHE A 75 -10.10 26.64 24.94
N THR A 76 -10.05 26.76 26.27
CA THR A 76 -9.56 27.97 26.96
C THR A 76 -8.13 28.33 26.61
N ARG A 77 -7.29 27.36 26.39
CA ARG A 77 -5.90 27.53 25.95
C ARG A 77 -5.81 27.79 24.47
N MET A 78 -6.52 27.00 23.67
CA MET A 78 -6.58 27.17 22.22
C MET A 78 -7.09 28.57 21.84
N SER A 79 -8.06 29.14 22.58
CA SER A 79 -8.59 30.47 22.32
C SER A 79 -7.59 31.61 22.48
N ARG A 80 -6.41 31.35 23.05
CA ARG A 80 -5.29 32.32 23.15
C ARG A 80 -4.38 32.33 21.94
N ILE A 81 -4.50 31.31 21.06
CA ILE A 81 -3.71 31.23 19.84
C ILE A 81 -4.18 32.35 18.89
N ARG A 82 -3.25 33.19 18.50
CA ARG A 82 -3.51 34.24 17.51
C ARG A 82 -3.42 33.66 16.11
N VAL A 83 -4.45 33.88 15.32
CA VAL A 83 -4.54 33.41 13.94
C VAL A 83 -4.69 34.63 13.01
N PRO A 84 -4.09 34.59 11.81
CA PRO A 84 -4.27 35.66 10.84
C PRO A 84 -5.68 35.57 10.25
N LEU A 85 -6.33 36.73 10.13
CA LEU A 85 -7.65 36.87 9.56
C LEU A 85 -7.60 37.94 8.45
N PRO A 86 -7.17 37.60 7.24
CA PRO A 86 -7.23 38.53 6.13
C PRO A 86 -8.68 38.83 5.73
N PRO A 87 -8.95 39.84 4.89
CA PRO A 87 -10.31 40.10 4.38
C PRO A 87 -10.92 38.82 3.76
N LEU A 88 -12.25 38.69 3.87
CA LEU A 88 -12.97 37.50 3.41
C LEU A 88 -12.67 37.13 1.95
N GLU A 89 -12.54 38.11 1.09
CA GLU A 89 -12.18 37.90 -0.30
C GLU A 89 -10.80 37.21 -0.47
N VAL A 90 -9.84 37.60 0.36
CA VAL A 90 -8.51 36.97 0.40
C VAL A 90 -8.61 35.55 0.99
N GLN A 91 -9.44 35.36 2.04
CA GLN A 91 -9.69 34.03 2.58
C GLN A 91 -10.29 33.08 1.52
N HIS A 92 -11.24 33.57 0.70
CA HIS A 92 -11.80 32.80 -0.42
C HIS A 92 -10.73 32.37 -1.41
N ARG A 93 -9.89 33.29 -1.89
CA ARG A 93 -8.83 32.96 -2.85
C ARG A 93 -7.82 31.95 -2.31
N ILE A 94 -7.47 32.07 -1.02
CA ILE A 94 -6.59 31.10 -0.35
C ILE A 94 -7.24 29.73 -0.31
N ALA A 95 -8.49 29.67 0.16
CA ALA A 95 -9.24 28.42 0.29
C ALA A 95 -9.43 27.74 -1.07
N GLU A 96 -9.76 28.47 -2.13
CA GLU A 96 -9.91 27.93 -3.49
C GLU A 96 -8.61 27.26 -3.97
N ARG A 97 -7.47 27.94 -3.85
CA ARG A 97 -6.17 27.39 -4.28
C ARG A 97 -5.80 26.12 -3.50
N LEU A 98 -6.03 26.11 -2.19
CA LEU A 98 -5.71 24.95 -1.36
C LEU A 98 -6.67 23.79 -1.63
N ASN A 99 -7.95 24.05 -1.82
CA ASN A 99 -8.94 23.06 -2.20
C ASN A 99 -8.64 22.45 -3.59
N GLU A 100 -8.13 23.24 -4.52
CA GLU A 100 -7.70 22.73 -5.82
C GLU A 100 -6.50 21.79 -5.69
N ALA A 101 -5.52 22.17 -4.88
CA ALA A 101 -4.37 21.31 -4.61
C ALA A 101 -4.77 19.99 -3.93
N GLU A 102 -5.68 20.03 -2.93
CA GLU A 102 -6.19 18.81 -2.29
C GLU A 102 -6.95 17.91 -3.28
N ARG A 103 -7.76 18.48 -4.17
CA ARG A 103 -8.44 17.73 -5.24
C ARG A 103 -7.46 17.06 -6.19
N MET A 104 -6.36 17.75 -6.52
CA MET A 104 -5.31 17.21 -7.40
C MET A 104 -4.55 16.07 -6.71
N VAL A 105 -4.20 16.21 -5.44
CA VAL A 105 -3.60 15.13 -4.63
C VAL A 105 -4.51 13.90 -4.61
N LYS A 106 -5.81 14.08 -4.36
CA LYS A 106 -6.76 12.98 -4.36
C LYS A 106 -6.84 12.26 -5.71
N LYS A 107 -6.83 13.00 -6.83
CA LYS A 107 -6.79 12.40 -8.17
C LYS A 107 -5.51 11.61 -8.43
N LEU A 108 -4.36 12.08 -7.90
CA LEU A 108 -3.10 11.35 -8.00
C LEU A 108 -3.13 10.06 -7.19
N ASP A 109 -3.74 10.06 -6.00
CA ASP A 109 -3.92 8.85 -5.18
C ASP A 109 -4.85 7.83 -5.89
N GLU A 110 -5.94 8.30 -6.51
CA GLU A 110 -6.84 7.47 -7.33
C GLU A 110 -6.11 6.89 -8.56
N LEU A 111 -5.30 7.69 -9.26
CA LEU A 111 -4.49 7.21 -10.38
C LEU A 111 -3.46 6.16 -9.94
N ALA A 112 -2.79 6.36 -8.81
CA ALA A 112 -1.86 5.40 -8.26
C ALA A 112 -2.52 4.05 -7.99
N GLU A 113 -3.75 4.04 -7.48
CA GLU A 113 -4.51 2.82 -7.23
C GLU A 113 -4.86 2.10 -8.54
N VAL A 114 -5.36 2.82 -9.54
CA VAL A 114 -5.66 2.25 -10.87
C VAL A 114 -4.41 1.65 -11.53
N LEU A 115 -3.25 2.32 -11.40
CA LEU A 115 -1.98 1.82 -11.94
C LEU A 115 -1.55 0.52 -11.24
N ARG A 116 -1.70 0.42 -9.91
CA ARG A 116 -1.41 -0.82 -9.17
C ARG A 116 -2.29 -1.98 -9.62
N GLN A 117 -3.59 -1.74 -9.77
CA GLN A 117 -4.53 -2.76 -10.24
C GLN A 117 -4.20 -3.27 -11.63
N ARG A 118 -3.84 -2.38 -12.56
CA ARG A 118 -3.47 -2.76 -13.93
C ARG A 118 -2.19 -3.57 -14.03
N SER A 119 -1.24 -3.40 -13.14
CA SER A 119 0.03 -4.16 -13.17
C SER A 119 -0.14 -5.66 -12.87
N THR A 120 -1.29 -6.05 -12.33
CA THR A 120 -1.62 -7.43 -11.94
C THR A 120 -2.66 -8.09 -12.87
N ASP A 121 -3.00 -7.47 -13.99
CA ASP A 121 -4.08 -7.95 -14.85
C ASP A 121 -3.75 -9.31 -15.50
N THR A 122 -4.54 -10.32 -15.14
CA THR A 122 -4.40 -11.70 -15.65
C THR A 122 -4.62 -11.79 -17.15
N ALA A 123 -5.41 -10.88 -17.73
CA ALA A 123 -5.67 -10.85 -19.18
C ALA A 123 -4.37 -10.67 -19.98
N LEU A 124 -3.36 -9.98 -19.41
CA LEU A 124 -2.06 -9.82 -20.04
C LEU A 124 -1.30 -11.15 -20.14
N ILE A 125 -1.36 -12.03 -19.13
CA ILE A 125 -0.66 -13.33 -19.15
C ILE A 125 -1.24 -14.24 -20.23
N PHE A 126 -2.56 -14.31 -20.32
CA PHE A 126 -3.26 -15.20 -21.26
C PHE A 126 -3.50 -14.57 -22.62
N GLY A 127 -3.55 -13.23 -22.72
CA GLY A 127 -3.68 -12.50 -23.97
C GLY A 127 -2.39 -12.43 -24.79
N LEU A 128 -1.24 -12.72 -24.18
CA LEU A 128 0.07 -12.81 -24.87
C LEU A 128 0.39 -14.21 -25.39
N ALA A 129 -0.48 -15.19 -25.05
CA ALA A 129 -0.29 -16.57 -25.54
C ALA A 129 -0.60 -16.65 -27.02
N ASP A 130 0.26 -17.28 -27.79
CA ASP A 130 0.01 -17.61 -29.19
C ASP A 130 -1.04 -18.73 -29.28
N GLY A 131 -2.19 -18.44 -29.89
CA GLY A 131 -3.23 -19.44 -30.11
C GLY A 131 -4.64 -19.04 -29.69
N HIS A 132 -5.58 -19.95 -29.96
CA HIS A 132 -6.98 -19.76 -29.56
C HIS A 132 -7.16 -20.16 -28.08
N PRO A 133 -8.00 -19.44 -27.32
CA PRO A 133 -8.31 -19.86 -25.97
C PRO A 133 -8.96 -21.24 -25.99
N GLY A 134 -8.41 -22.16 -25.19
CA GLY A 134 -8.95 -23.50 -25.03
C GLY A 134 -10.35 -23.50 -24.39
N HIS A 135 -11.04 -24.65 -24.47
CA HIS A 135 -12.35 -24.80 -23.87
C HIS A 135 -12.29 -24.64 -22.34
N ALA A 136 -13.21 -23.86 -21.78
CA ALA A 136 -13.38 -23.71 -20.36
C ALA A 136 -14.07 -24.96 -19.78
N GLU A 137 -13.31 -25.93 -19.29
CA GLU A 137 -13.84 -27.14 -18.65
C GLU A 137 -14.37 -26.87 -17.22
N ASP A 138 -13.79 -25.88 -16.53
CA ASP A 138 -14.20 -25.46 -15.18
C ASP A 138 -13.89 -23.95 -14.99
N ALA A 139 -14.94 -23.17 -14.80
CA ALA A 139 -14.81 -21.71 -14.62
C ALA A 139 -14.03 -21.31 -13.36
N HIS A 140 -13.88 -22.20 -12.38
CA HIS A 140 -13.16 -21.98 -11.15
C HIS A 140 -11.70 -22.49 -11.20
N SER A 141 -11.34 -23.19 -12.25
CA SER A 141 -9.96 -23.66 -12.44
C SER A 141 -9.03 -22.52 -12.85
N PRO A 142 -7.83 -22.40 -12.25
CA PRO A 142 -6.84 -21.43 -12.69
C PRO A 142 -6.31 -21.74 -14.11
N LEU A 143 -6.67 -22.90 -14.68
CA LEU A 143 -6.35 -23.29 -16.05
C LEU A 143 -7.47 -23.03 -17.04
N SER A 144 -8.58 -22.39 -16.64
CA SER A 144 -9.68 -22.09 -17.55
C SER A 144 -9.22 -21.18 -18.68
N GLY A 145 -9.49 -21.58 -19.95
CA GLY A 145 -9.16 -20.78 -21.13
C GLY A 145 -7.67 -20.68 -21.48
N ILE A 146 -6.81 -21.54 -20.94
CA ILE A 146 -5.42 -21.62 -21.41
C ILE A 146 -5.37 -22.21 -22.83
N PRO A 147 -4.38 -21.84 -23.67
CA PRO A 147 -4.21 -22.42 -25.00
C PRO A 147 -4.08 -23.94 -24.98
N ASP A 148 -4.66 -24.60 -25.99
CA ASP A 148 -4.67 -26.08 -26.06
C ASP A 148 -3.27 -26.71 -26.20
N HIS A 149 -2.31 -25.95 -26.76
CA HIS A 149 -0.93 -26.41 -26.92
C HIS A 149 -0.10 -26.32 -25.65
N TRP A 150 -0.61 -25.66 -24.58
CA TRP A 150 0.10 -25.61 -23.31
C TRP A 150 -0.06 -26.91 -22.55
N ASN A 151 1.07 -27.45 -22.08
CA ASN A 151 1.04 -28.57 -21.16
C ASN A 151 0.48 -28.16 -19.81
N ARG A 152 0.00 -29.16 -19.05
CA ARG A 152 -0.56 -29.01 -17.70
C ARG A 152 0.24 -29.87 -16.73
N THR A 153 0.46 -29.38 -15.52
CA THR A 153 1.14 -30.12 -14.45
C THR A 153 0.52 -29.75 -13.09
N LYS A 154 1.07 -30.31 -12.02
CA LYS A 154 0.73 -29.96 -10.65
C LYS A 154 1.93 -29.30 -9.98
N PHE A 155 1.67 -28.36 -9.06
CA PHE A 155 2.73 -27.65 -8.34
C PHE A 155 3.77 -28.60 -7.74
N GLY A 156 3.34 -29.65 -7.01
CA GLY A 156 4.24 -30.60 -6.35
C GLY A 156 5.17 -31.40 -7.27
N HIS A 157 4.91 -31.45 -8.59
CA HIS A 157 5.80 -32.11 -9.54
C HIS A 157 6.99 -31.24 -9.94
N ASP A 158 6.83 -29.94 -9.92
CA ASP A 158 7.81 -29.00 -10.46
C ASP A 158 8.41 -28.05 -9.41
N PHE A 159 7.90 -28.09 -8.16
CA PHE A 159 8.35 -27.22 -7.08
C PHE A 159 8.78 -28.03 -5.85
N MET A 160 10.09 -28.13 -5.64
CA MET A 160 10.65 -28.87 -4.52
C MET A 160 10.96 -27.94 -3.35
N GLU A 161 10.41 -28.21 -2.16
CA GLU A 161 10.68 -27.42 -0.97
C GLU A 161 12.16 -27.45 -0.59
N SER A 162 12.75 -26.26 -0.43
CA SER A 162 14.09 -26.11 0.15
C SER A 162 14.02 -26.20 1.67
N THR A 163 14.86 -27.03 2.26
CA THR A 163 14.98 -27.16 3.71
C THR A 163 16.16 -26.38 4.28
N GLU A 164 16.87 -25.61 3.47
CA GLU A 164 18.05 -24.85 3.87
C GLU A 164 17.72 -23.84 4.96
N ARG A 165 18.56 -23.78 5.99
CA ARG A 165 18.44 -22.88 7.15
C ARG A 165 19.70 -22.04 7.28
N ASN A 166 19.56 -20.87 7.96
CA ASN A 166 20.66 -19.96 8.21
C ASN A 166 21.83 -20.62 8.96
N GLY A 167 21.52 -21.48 9.94
CA GLY A 167 22.53 -21.88 10.91
C GLY A 167 23.13 -20.67 11.66
N ASP A 168 24.41 -20.72 11.93
CA ASP A 168 25.13 -19.69 12.68
C ASP A 168 25.53 -18.47 11.83
N SER A 169 25.39 -18.55 10.50
CA SER A 169 25.83 -17.49 9.56
C SER A 169 24.83 -17.28 8.43
N PRO A 170 23.92 -16.31 8.57
CA PRO A 170 22.98 -15.96 7.51
C PRO A 170 23.69 -15.55 6.22
N PRO A 171 23.26 -16.05 5.04
CA PRO A 171 23.93 -15.78 3.76
C PRO A 171 23.60 -14.41 3.17
N GLY A 172 22.78 -13.60 3.82
CA GLY A 172 22.34 -12.30 3.32
C GLY A 172 21.39 -11.60 4.28
N PRO A 173 20.67 -10.58 3.85
CA PRO A 173 19.73 -9.82 4.67
C PRO A 173 18.44 -10.60 4.94
N LEU A 174 17.69 -10.16 5.96
CA LEU A 174 16.29 -10.55 6.14
C LEU A 174 15.47 -10.04 4.95
N LEU A 175 14.68 -10.95 4.37
CA LEU A 175 13.78 -10.65 3.27
C LEU A 175 12.33 -10.66 3.77
N SER A 176 11.52 -9.80 3.16
CA SER A 176 10.08 -9.79 3.30
C SER A 176 9.41 -10.23 1.99
N ILE A 177 8.18 -10.74 2.11
CA ILE A 177 7.36 -11.08 0.95
C ILE A 177 6.20 -10.08 0.94
N SER A 178 6.23 -9.16 -0.01
CA SER A 178 5.21 -8.12 -0.16
C SER A 178 4.15 -8.51 -1.20
N GLU A 179 2.94 -8.03 -0.97
CA GLU A 179 1.82 -8.17 -1.89
C GLU A 179 2.12 -7.55 -3.27
N TYR A 180 2.87 -6.46 -3.31
CA TYR A 180 3.09 -5.69 -4.55
C TYR A 180 4.33 -6.13 -5.33
N ARG A 181 5.44 -6.44 -4.65
CA ARG A 181 6.75 -6.72 -5.30
C ARG A 181 7.24 -8.16 -5.16
N GLY A 182 6.58 -8.97 -4.31
CA GLY A 182 7.06 -10.30 -3.98
C GLY A 182 8.21 -10.23 -2.98
N VAL A 183 9.38 -10.79 -3.31
CA VAL A 183 10.52 -10.87 -2.40
C VAL A 183 11.38 -9.62 -2.48
N GLU A 184 11.57 -8.95 -1.35
CA GLU A 184 12.35 -7.72 -1.22
C GLU A 184 13.12 -7.68 0.12
N ILE A 185 14.13 -6.80 0.23
CA ILE A 185 14.83 -6.59 1.50
C ILE A 185 13.85 -6.02 2.52
N ASN A 186 13.82 -6.60 3.72
CA ASN A 186 12.98 -6.07 4.80
C ASN A 186 13.57 -4.77 5.34
N THR A 187 12.91 -3.65 5.05
CA THR A 187 13.28 -2.31 5.53
C THR A 187 12.36 -1.80 6.63
N ARG A 188 11.40 -2.62 7.11
CA ARG A 188 10.43 -2.21 8.12
C ARG A 188 11.10 -2.11 9.50
N THR A 189 10.91 -0.96 10.14
CA THR A 189 11.39 -0.67 11.49
C THR A 189 10.29 -0.77 12.54
N ASP A 190 9.02 -0.80 12.12
CA ASP A 190 7.79 -0.71 12.91
C ASP A 190 7.02 -2.04 13.03
N GLY A 191 7.58 -3.13 12.51
CA GLY A 191 6.99 -4.46 12.54
C GLY A 191 7.59 -5.39 13.59
N GLN A 192 7.14 -6.65 13.58
CA GLN A 192 7.79 -7.74 14.32
C GLN A 192 9.25 -7.84 13.87
N GLN A 193 10.17 -7.40 14.74
CA GLN A 193 11.60 -7.57 14.49
C GLN A 193 11.94 -9.06 14.42
N ALA A 194 12.94 -9.41 13.62
CA ALA A 194 13.47 -10.76 13.62
C ALA A 194 13.83 -11.17 15.06
N SER A 195 13.61 -12.43 15.41
CA SER A 195 14.12 -12.99 16.66
C SER A 195 15.61 -12.69 16.79
N SER A 196 16.10 -12.56 18.03
CA SER A 196 17.54 -12.46 18.29
C SER A 196 18.30 -13.70 17.77
N ASP A 197 17.62 -14.85 17.70
CA ASP A 197 18.11 -16.07 17.05
C ASP A 197 17.39 -16.28 15.73
N VAL A 198 18.14 -16.18 14.63
CA VAL A 198 17.69 -16.40 13.25
C VAL A 198 18.21 -17.70 12.64
N SER A 199 18.85 -18.57 13.42
CA SER A 199 19.46 -19.82 12.94
C SER A 199 18.46 -20.73 12.25
N ASN A 200 17.21 -20.75 12.71
CA ASN A 200 16.10 -21.53 12.14
C ASN A 200 15.39 -20.87 10.97
N TYR A 201 15.76 -19.65 10.58
CA TYR A 201 15.16 -18.97 9.46
C TYR A 201 15.53 -19.68 8.16
N ARG A 202 14.63 -19.63 7.17
CA ARG A 202 14.85 -20.31 5.88
C ARG A 202 15.68 -19.45 4.96
N VAL A 203 16.67 -20.06 4.33
CA VAL A 203 17.44 -19.42 3.27
C VAL A 203 16.62 -19.40 1.99
N VAL A 204 16.68 -18.27 1.29
CA VAL A 204 16.15 -18.08 -0.06
C VAL A 204 17.28 -17.66 -0.97
N ARG A 205 17.33 -18.26 -2.14
CA ARG A 205 18.35 -18.00 -3.18
C ARG A 205 17.69 -17.44 -4.45
N PRO A 206 18.45 -16.81 -5.34
CA PRO A 206 17.93 -16.40 -6.64
C PRO A 206 17.22 -17.55 -7.36
N ASP A 207 16.16 -17.20 -8.07
CA ASP A 207 15.29 -18.12 -8.82
C ASP A 207 14.48 -19.11 -7.96
N GLN A 208 14.52 -19.02 -6.65
CA GLN A 208 13.61 -19.74 -5.78
C GLN A 208 12.30 -18.98 -5.60
N LEU A 209 11.19 -19.72 -5.56
CA LEU A 209 9.88 -19.21 -5.13
C LEU A 209 9.85 -19.18 -3.60
N ALA A 210 9.63 -17.99 -3.02
CA ALA A 210 9.34 -17.82 -1.61
C ALA A 210 7.85 -17.54 -1.39
N ALA A 211 7.25 -18.16 -0.37
CA ALA A 211 5.81 -18.10 -0.14
C ALA A 211 5.45 -18.01 1.34
N ASN A 212 4.61 -17.06 1.69
CA ASN A 212 3.92 -16.98 2.97
C ASN A 212 2.62 -17.79 2.87
N MET A 213 2.61 -18.99 3.44
CA MET A 213 1.48 -19.94 3.32
C MET A 213 0.19 -19.44 3.96
N MET A 214 0.24 -18.40 4.81
CA MET A 214 -0.92 -17.75 5.44
C MET A 214 -1.41 -16.51 4.68
N TRP A 215 -0.71 -16.11 3.60
CA TRP A 215 -0.98 -14.85 2.89
C TRP A 215 -1.02 -15.01 1.36
N LEU A 216 -1.18 -16.27 0.87
CA LEU A 216 -1.20 -16.54 -0.58
C LEU A 216 -2.38 -15.87 -1.27
N ASN A 217 -3.54 -15.85 -0.62
CA ASN A 217 -4.75 -15.16 -1.10
C ASN A 217 -4.63 -13.61 -1.14
N HIS A 218 -3.51 -13.08 -0.72
CA HIS A 218 -3.13 -11.67 -0.84
C HIS A 218 -1.83 -11.48 -1.65
N GLY A 219 -1.46 -12.46 -2.46
CA GLY A 219 -0.24 -12.39 -3.27
C GLY A 219 1.06 -12.50 -2.48
N GLY A 220 1.01 -13.06 -1.25
CA GLY A 220 2.16 -13.23 -0.36
C GLY A 220 3.16 -14.28 -0.84
N LEU A 221 3.62 -14.18 -2.10
CA LEU A 221 4.61 -15.05 -2.70
C LEU A 221 5.38 -14.32 -3.81
N GLY A 222 6.51 -14.86 -4.22
CA GLY A 222 7.28 -14.33 -5.35
C GLY A 222 8.58 -15.06 -5.55
N VAL A 223 9.10 -15.00 -6.77
CA VAL A 223 10.43 -15.53 -7.08
C VAL A 223 11.47 -14.50 -6.67
N SER A 224 12.48 -14.94 -5.93
CA SER A 224 13.54 -14.07 -5.44
C SER A 224 14.62 -13.84 -6.51
N SER A 225 15.11 -12.62 -6.60
CA SER A 225 16.36 -12.26 -7.28
C SER A 225 17.54 -12.11 -6.29
N LEU A 226 17.26 -12.28 -5.00
CA LEU A 226 18.19 -12.01 -3.90
C LEU A 226 18.55 -13.30 -3.17
N THR A 227 19.75 -13.34 -2.59
CA THR A 227 20.09 -14.27 -1.52
C THR A 227 19.83 -13.62 -0.18
N GLY A 228 19.11 -14.31 0.71
CA GLY A 228 18.81 -13.86 2.05
C GLY A 228 18.02 -14.90 2.82
N TYR A 229 17.31 -14.48 3.85
CA TYR A 229 16.51 -15.37 4.66
C TYR A 229 15.13 -14.80 4.99
N ILE A 230 14.18 -15.70 5.21
CA ILE A 230 12.77 -15.41 5.51
C ILE A 230 12.36 -16.10 6.80
N SER A 231 11.22 -15.67 7.38
CA SER A 231 10.62 -16.28 8.56
C SER A 231 10.54 -17.82 8.45
N PRO A 232 10.71 -18.56 9.55
CA PRO A 232 10.60 -20.03 9.57
C PRO A 232 9.23 -20.54 9.08
N ASP A 233 8.17 -19.73 9.24
CA ASP A 233 6.80 -20.05 8.82
C ASP A 233 6.60 -19.97 7.31
N TYR A 234 7.50 -19.28 6.61
CA TYR A 234 7.46 -19.18 5.16
C TYR A 234 8.13 -20.38 4.52
N LYS A 235 7.87 -20.58 3.24
CA LYS A 235 8.42 -21.69 2.46
C LYS A 235 9.27 -21.16 1.31
N ALA A 236 10.32 -21.87 0.96
CA ALA A 236 11.12 -21.64 -0.23
C ALA A 236 11.10 -22.89 -1.11
N PHE A 237 11.02 -22.72 -2.42
CA PHE A 237 10.93 -23.83 -3.37
C PHE A 237 11.91 -23.64 -4.51
N TRP A 238 12.63 -24.70 -4.86
CA TRP A 238 13.33 -24.83 -6.13
C TRP A 238 12.31 -25.02 -7.24
N ILE A 239 12.51 -24.31 -8.34
CA ILE A 239 11.66 -24.37 -9.53
C ILE A 239 12.31 -25.31 -10.53
N SER A 240 11.54 -26.23 -11.11
CA SER A 240 12.04 -27.16 -12.12
C SER A 240 12.47 -26.42 -13.39
N PRO A 241 13.43 -26.94 -14.17
CA PRO A 241 13.87 -26.33 -15.43
C PRO A 241 12.78 -26.22 -16.51
N ARG A 242 11.60 -26.82 -16.31
CA ARG A 242 10.44 -26.68 -17.19
C ARG A 242 9.79 -25.30 -17.09
N PHE A 243 10.11 -24.56 -16.04
CA PHE A 243 9.57 -23.24 -15.80
C PHE A 243 10.64 -22.15 -15.82
N TYR A 244 10.33 -21.06 -16.50
CA TYR A 244 11.11 -19.84 -16.39
C TYR A 244 10.74 -19.10 -15.08
N PRO A 245 11.69 -18.82 -14.19
CA PRO A 245 11.36 -18.28 -12.86
C PRO A 245 10.55 -16.99 -12.89
N ARG A 246 10.84 -16.06 -13.81
CA ARG A 246 10.09 -14.81 -13.95
C ARG A 246 8.64 -15.03 -14.41
N TYR A 247 8.40 -16.01 -15.28
CA TYR A 247 7.04 -16.42 -15.64
C TYR A 247 6.27 -16.91 -14.41
N VAL A 248 6.87 -17.79 -13.59
CA VAL A 248 6.27 -18.27 -12.33
C VAL A 248 5.94 -17.11 -11.39
N HIS A 249 6.85 -16.12 -11.30
CA HIS A 249 6.62 -14.93 -10.49
C HIS A 249 5.30 -14.22 -10.85
N HIS A 250 5.10 -13.93 -12.13
CA HIS A 250 3.91 -13.24 -12.62
C HIS A 250 2.67 -14.14 -12.56
N LEU A 251 2.79 -15.40 -12.97
CA LEU A 251 1.68 -16.35 -12.99
C LEU A 251 1.03 -16.50 -11.62
N LEU A 252 1.82 -16.84 -10.60
CA LEU A 252 1.30 -17.12 -9.25
C LEU A 252 0.83 -15.87 -8.50
N ARG A 253 1.22 -14.70 -8.95
CA ARG A 253 0.79 -13.41 -8.41
C ARG A 253 -0.39 -12.81 -9.18
N SER A 254 -0.83 -13.46 -10.27
CA SER A 254 -1.99 -13.01 -11.02
C SER A 254 -3.27 -13.11 -10.17
N PRO A 255 -4.26 -12.21 -10.39
CA PRO A 255 -5.54 -12.27 -9.68
C PRO A 255 -6.17 -13.65 -9.72
N ARG A 256 -6.09 -14.34 -10.85
CA ARG A 256 -6.63 -15.69 -11.01
C ARG A 256 -6.04 -16.70 -10.02
N TYR A 257 -4.72 -16.68 -9.79
CA TYR A 257 -4.08 -17.55 -8.81
C TYR A 257 -4.31 -17.07 -7.38
N VAL A 258 -4.35 -15.77 -7.15
CA VAL A 258 -4.68 -15.17 -5.85
C VAL A 258 -6.10 -15.58 -5.42
N ASP A 259 -7.08 -15.49 -6.33
CA ASP A 259 -8.46 -15.94 -6.10
C ASP A 259 -8.53 -17.44 -5.87
N TYR A 260 -7.78 -18.22 -6.65
CA TYR A 260 -7.68 -19.66 -6.47
C TYR A 260 -7.10 -20.04 -5.10
N PHE A 261 -6.05 -19.37 -4.63
CA PHE A 261 -5.53 -19.56 -3.27
C PHE A 261 -6.57 -19.26 -2.21
N GLY A 262 -7.39 -18.23 -2.41
CA GLY A 262 -8.53 -17.94 -1.54
C GLY A 262 -9.57 -19.06 -1.50
N SER A 263 -9.82 -19.73 -2.62
CA SER A 263 -10.80 -20.82 -2.71
C SER A 263 -10.34 -22.14 -2.08
N ILE A 264 -9.03 -22.44 -2.12
CA ILE A 264 -8.45 -23.67 -1.57
C ILE A 264 -7.88 -23.50 -0.15
N GLY A 265 -7.83 -22.27 0.35
CA GLY A 265 -7.36 -21.96 1.70
C GLY A 265 -8.35 -22.45 2.77
N THR A 266 -7.84 -22.97 3.88
CA THR A 266 -8.63 -23.36 5.05
C THR A 266 -8.47 -22.37 6.18
N GLY A 267 -9.57 -21.98 6.84
CA GLY A 267 -9.59 -21.06 7.98
C GLY A 267 -10.89 -20.31 8.09
N VAL A 268 -11.33 -20.03 9.33
CA VAL A 268 -12.63 -19.42 9.62
C VAL A 268 -12.61 -17.89 9.51
N ARG A 269 -11.43 -17.28 9.53
CA ARG A 269 -11.28 -15.82 9.45
C ARG A 269 -10.57 -15.43 8.15
N PRO A 270 -10.98 -14.35 7.48
CA PRO A 270 -10.34 -13.88 6.24
C PRO A 270 -8.81 -13.71 6.36
N ASN A 271 -8.33 -13.28 7.53
CA ASN A 271 -6.90 -13.05 7.80
C ASN A 271 -6.19 -14.26 8.42
N ALA A 272 -6.82 -15.44 8.46
CA ALA A 272 -6.26 -16.66 9.04
C ALA A 272 -6.43 -17.87 8.09
N GLN A 273 -6.61 -17.61 6.80
CA GLN A 273 -6.64 -18.66 5.79
C GLN A 273 -5.22 -19.18 5.58
N ARG A 274 -5.08 -20.49 5.53
CA ARG A 274 -3.81 -21.17 5.28
C ARG A 274 -3.97 -22.20 4.18
N VAL A 275 -3.09 -22.16 3.21
CA VAL A 275 -2.97 -23.22 2.22
C VAL A 275 -1.98 -24.25 2.76
N THR A 276 -2.41 -25.52 2.88
CA THR A 276 -1.51 -26.58 3.34
C THR A 276 -0.55 -26.98 2.24
N ARG A 277 0.58 -27.60 2.60
CA ARG A 277 1.54 -28.11 1.61
C ARG A 277 0.88 -29.11 0.64
N THR A 278 0.10 -30.07 1.16
CA THR A 278 -0.59 -31.07 0.36
C THR A 278 -1.57 -30.44 -0.63
N THR A 279 -2.32 -29.42 -0.20
CA THR A 279 -3.25 -28.70 -1.09
C THR A 279 -2.47 -27.95 -2.19
N LEU A 280 -1.37 -27.29 -1.82
CA LEU A 280 -0.51 -26.57 -2.78
C LEU A 280 0.10 -27.54 -3.81
N ASP A 281 0.55 -28.72 -3.40
CA ASP A 281 1.13 -29.72 -4.30
C ASP A 281 0.15 -30.21 -5.39
N MET A 282 -1.15 -30.17 -5.10
CA MET A 282 -2.20 -30.57 -6.04
C MET A 282 -2.64 -29.43 -6.96
N MET A 283 -2.18 -28.21 -6.72
CA MET A 283 -2.55 -27.02 -7.50
C MET A 283 -2.17 -27.20 -8.97
N PRO A 284 -3.12 -27.00 -9.91
CA PRO A 284 -2.84 -27.11 -11.34
C PRO A 284 -2.01 -25.94 -11.85
N MET A 285 -1.05 -26.22 -12.72
CA MET A 285 -0.11 -25.27 -13.29
C MET A 285 -0.07 -25.38 -14.81
N PRO A 286 -0.18 -24.27 -15.57
CA PRO A 286 0.04 -24.27 -17.02
C PRO A 286 1.54 -24.27 -17.31
N VAL A 287 1.95 -24.99 -18.33
CA VAL A 287 3.35 -25.09 -18.79
C VAL A 287 3.41 -24.71 -20.26
N PRO A 288 3.48 -23.42 -20.61
CA PRO A 288 3.75 -22.99 -21.97
C PRO A 288 5.11 -23.49 -22.48
N PRO A 289 5.36 -23.50 -23.79
CA PRO A 289 6.70 -23.60 -24.33
C PRO A 289 7.63 -22.55 -23.69
N MET A 290 8.92 -22.90 -23.52
CA MET A 290 9.87 -22.05 -22.80
C MET A 290 10.01 -20.64 -23.42
N ASP A 291 9.91 -20.54 -24.73
CA ASP A 291 10.01 -19.27 -25.44
C ASP A 291 8.79 -18.37 -25.17
N GLU A 292 7.59 -18.96 -25.08
CA GLU A 292 6.38 -18.24 -24.67
C GLU A 292 6.47 -17.80 -23.21
N GLN A 293 6.99 -18.65 -22.31
CA GLN A 293 7.19 -18.27 -20.91
C GLN A 293 8.10 -17.03 -20.78
N ARG A 294 9.21 -17.01 -21.54
CA ARG A 294 10.12 -15.86 -21.58
C ARG A 294 9.43 -14.62 -22.16
N HIS A 295 8.76 -14.76 -23.29
CA HIS A 295 8.07 -13.65 -23.93
C HIS A 295 7.02 -13.01 -22.98
N ILE A 296 6.20 -13.83 -22.35
CA ILE A 296 5.21 -13.38 -21.36
C ILE A 296 5.90 -12.66 -20.19
N ALA A 297 6.96 -13.26 -19.64
CA ALA A 297 7.67 -12.68 -18.50
C ALA A 297 8.34 -11.35 -18.85
N ASP A 298 9.04 -11.27 -19.98
CA ASP A 298 9.72 -10.05 -20.44
C ASP A 298 8.73 -8.91 -20.66
N HIS A 299 7.57 -9.21 -21.28
CA HIS A 299 6.51 -8.22 -21.47
C HIS A 299 5.96 -7.72 -20.14
N LEU A 300 5.64 -8.62 -19.21
CA LEU A 300 5.10 -8.25 -17.90
C LEU A 300 6.13 -7.51 -17.03
N ASP A 301 7.41 -7.86 -17.12
CA ASP A 301 8.48 -7.11 -16.48
C ASP A 301 8.58 -5.69 -17.02
N ASP A 302 8.40 -5.49 -18.35
CA ASP A 302 8.40 -4.16 -18.96
C ASP A 302 7.17 -3.34 -18.54
N VAL A 303 5.99 -3.95 -18.53
CA VAL A 303 4.75 -3.31 -18.03
C VAL A 303 4.91 -2.92 -16.56
N THR A 304 5.40 -3.82 -15.71
CA THR A 304 5.62 -3.56 -14.28
C THR A 304 6.59 -2.39 -14.07
N ARG A 305 7.70 -2.38 -14.79
CA ARG A 305 8.68 -1.29 -14.73
C ARG A 305 8.08 0.05 -15.13
N ARG A 306 7.29 0.11 -16.22
CA ARG A 306 6.60 1.33 -16.65
C ARG A 306 5.60 1.82 -15.61
N VAL A 307 4.87 0.91 -14.98
CA VAL A 307 3.92 1.24 -13.90
C VAL A 307 4.68 1.77 -12.69
N ASP A 308 5.78 1.15 -12.28
CA ASP A 308 6.62 1.60 -11.16
C ASP A 308 7.20 3.01 -11.42
N ASP A 309 7.66 3.28 -12.65
CA ASP A 309 8.13 4.60 -13.05
C ASP A 309 7.02 5.66 -12.98
N MET A 310 5.80 5.31 -13.41
CA MET A 310 4.64 6.20 -13.29
C MET A 310 4.27 6.44 -11.83
N LEU A 311 4.24 5.40 -10.99
CA LEU A 311 3.96 5.51 -9.56
C LEU A 311 4.98 6.40 -8.85
N ALA A 312 6.26 6.28 -9.19
CA ALA A 312 7.31 7.15 -8.65
C ALA A 312 7.10 8.63 -9.04
N LYS A 313 6.70 8.90 -10.31
CA LYS A 313 6.36 10.26 -10.77
C LYS A 313 5.12 10.81 -10.06
N VAL A 314 4.09 9.99 -9.88
CA VAL A 314 2.85 10.37 -9.16
C VAL A 314 3.19 10.71 -7.70
N ALA A 315 3.99 9.87 -7.02
CA ALA A 315 4.41 10.12 -5.64
C ALA A 315 5.19 11.43 -5.50
N ARG A 316 6.14 11.69 -6.40
CA ARG A 316 6.90 12.93 -6.39
C ARG A 316 6.05 14.17 -6.68
N LEU A 317 5.12 14.10 -7.64
CA LEU A 317 4.21 15.21 -7.92
C LEU A 317 3.30 15.51 -6.71
N ARG A 318 2.81 14.48 -6.07
CA ARG A 318 2.02 14.58 -4.83
C ARG A 318 2.82 15.29 -3.72
N GLU A 319 4.06 14.89 -3.50
CA GLU A 319 4.95 15.51 -2.51
C GLU A 319 5.16 17.00 -2.80
N VAL A 320 5.49 17.35 -4.02
CA VAL A 320 5.69 18.75 -4.45
C VAL A 320 4.42 19.58 -4.27
N LEU A 321 3.24 19.02 -4.56
CA LEU A 321 1.97 19.73 -4.36
C LEU A 321 1.70 20.01 -2.88
N ILE A 322 1.95 19.02 -2.01
CA ILE A 322 1.79 19.18 -0.55
C ILE A 322 2.75 20.21 -0.01
N GLU A 323 4.04 20.15 -0.37
CA GLU A 323 5.05 21.13 0.05
C GLU A 323 4.70 22.55 -0.40
N ARG A 324 4.34 22.72 -1.69
CA ARG A 324 3.96 24.04 -2.23
C ARG A 324 2.70 24.60 -1.56
N SER A 325 1.72 23.76 -1.28
CA SER A 325 0.49 24.17 -0.58
C SER A 325 0.79 24.60 0.86
N SER A 326 1.64 23.85 1.55
CA SER A 326 2.08 24.18 2.91
C SER A 326 2.90 25.48 2.95
N ALA A 327 3.86 25.63 2.04
CA ALA A 327 4.67 26.84 1.94
C ALA A 327 3.80 28.06 1.60
N PHE A 328 2.87 27.93 0.63
CA PHE A 328 1.94 28.99 0.27
C PHE A 328 1.10 29.43 1.47
N LEU A 329 0.55 28.48 2.22
CA LEU A 329 -0.25 28.78 3.41
C LEU A 329 0.58 29.50 4.48
N ILE A 330 1.81 29.05 4.73
CA ILE A 330 2.74 29.71 5.69
C ILE A 330 3.05 31.14 5.25
N ASP A 331 3.39 31.35 4.00
CA ASP A 331 3.77 32.67 3.46
C ASP A 331 2.61 33.67 3.58
N VAL A 332 1.39 33.23 3.29
CA VAL A 332 0.18 34.04 3.41
C VAL A 332 -0.17 34.30 4.88
N VAL A 333 -0.11 33.27 5.72
CA VAL A 333 -0.42 33.35 7.16
C VAL A 333 0.57 34.27 7.89
N THR A 334 1.83 34.29 7.45
CA THR A 334 2.89 35.14 8.05
C THR A 334 2.99 36.52 7.40
N GLY A 335 2.17 36.84 6.41
CA GLY A 335 2.21 38.12 5.68
C GLY A 335 3.43 38.28 4.75
N ARG A 336 4.13 37.20 4.46
CA ARG A 336 5.29 37.22 3.53
C ARG A 336 4.88 37.26 2.07
N LYS A 337 3.64 36.92 1.77
CA LYS A 337 3.08 36.91 0.42
C LYS A 337 1.70 37.52 0.42
N GLU A 338 1.49 38.55 -0.38
CA GLU A 338 0.16 39.04 -0.70
C GLU A 338 -0.49 38.13 -1.72
N VAL A 339 -1.76 37.83 -1.51
CA VAL A 339 -2.57 37.05 -2.47
C VAL A 339 -3.24 38.07 -3.38
N ALA A 340 -2.61 38.32 -4.52
CA ALA A 340 -3.15 39.18 -5.56
C ALA A 340 -4.44 38.61 -6.18
#